data_9aab1f603d894c606b4fe6e6a518d1f7
#
_entry.id   9aab1f603d894c606b4fe6e6a518d1f7
#
_cell.length_a   1.000
_cell.length_b   1.000
_cell.length_c   1.000
_cell.angle_alpha   90.00
_cell.angle_beta   90.00
_cell.angle_gamma   90.00
#
_symmetry.space_group_name_H-M   'P 1'
#
loop_
_entity.id
_entity.type
_entity.pdbx_description
1 polymer ?
#
loop_
_entity_poly.entity_id
_entity_poly.type
_entity_poly.pdbx_seq_one_letter_code
_entity_poly.pdbx_strand_id
1 'polypeptide(L)'
;MPRFHKRDTKSSARRIRDLIATLTQDRAKEIAAGTAPDDLATKIMTTVDPETGLGFEWQEMVDQVAIFFLAGHETSASALAWSLYLMAAFPEWQDRIADEAMHLDDGFAGVSKLRATRAVFRETLRLYPPVPMMVREATQCERFRDRDVPRKTQVVISPWHLHRHDRLWDNPDGFDPARWDTENGKQCQRDAYIPFSAGPRVCPGAGFAMIEGVMLLASVLREFRVSISDADTPVPVAHLTVRAKNGIWLTFTPS
;
A
#
# COMPACT_ATOMS: atom_id res chain seq x y z
N MET A 1 -20.74 19.55 9.47
CA MET A 1 -21.06 18.19 9.02
C MET A 1 -22.20 17.62 9.86
N PRO A 2 -23.24 17.03 9.25
CA PRO A 2 -24.43 16.57 9.98
C PRO A 2 -24.09 15.46 10.98
N ARG A 3 -24.67 15.53 12.17
CA ARG A 3 -24.44 14.59 13.29
C ARG A 3 -24.87 13.12 13.02
N PHE A 4 -25.59 12.85 11.94
CA PHE A 4 -26.14 11.53 11.62
C PHE A 4 -25.05 10.51 11.24
N HIS A 5 -23.98 10.90 10.55
CA HIS A 5 -22.88 9.99 10.19
C HIS A 5 -22.07 9.45 11.37
N LYS A 6 -22.06 10.13 12.53
CA LYS A 6 -21.31 9.65 13.71
C LYS A 6 -21.90 8.40 14.36
N ARG A 7 -23.22 8.20 14.30
CA ARG A 7 -23.88 7.02 14.90
C ARG A 7 -23.62 5.77 14.07
N ASP A 8 -23.77 5.87 12.74
CA ASP A 8 -23.56 4.76 11.82
C ASP A 8 -22.08 4.34 11.80
N THR A 9 -21.15 5.30 11.80
CA THR A 9 -19.72 5.03 11.87
C THR A 9 -19.33 4.31 13.16
N LYS A 10 -19.89 4.72 14.32
CA LYS A 10 -19.62 4.05 15.60
C LYS A 10 -20.20 2.63 15.63
N SER A 11 -21.40 2.43 15.08
CA SER A 11 -22.02 1.11 14.98
C SER A 11 -21.20 0.18 14.09
N SER A 12 -20.79 0.65 12.91
CA SER A 12 -19.95 -0.11 11.98
C SER A 12 -18.59 -0.45 12.59
N ALA A 13 -17.93 0.51 13.21
CA ALA A 13 -16.63 0.28 13.88
C ALA A 13 -16.75 -0.78 14.99
N ARG A 14 -17.85 -0.75 15.78
CA ARG A 14 -18.09 -1.77 16.81
C ARG A 14 -18.27 -3.15 16.19
N ARG A 15 -19.11 -3.28 15.16
CA ARG A 15 -19.34 -4.55 14.47
C ARG A 15 -18.06 -5.13 13.88
N ILE A 16 -17.21 -4.29 13.26
CA ILE A 16 -15.91 -4.71 12.73
C ILE A 16 -15.02 -5.21 13.87
N ARG A 17 -14.95 -4.48 14.98
CA ARG A 17 -14.17 -4.89 16.15
C ARG A 17 -14.65 -6.21 16.75
N ASP A 18 -15.96 -6.40 16.89
CA ASP A 18 -16.54 -7.64 17.40
C ASP A 18 -16.21 -8.83 16.48
N LEU A 19 -16.29 -8.64 15.16
CA LEU A 19 -15.89 -9.66 14.19
C LEU A 19 -14.41 -10.03 14.32
N ILE A 20 -13.53 -9.03 14.37
CA ILE A 20 -12.09 -9.25 14.50
C ILE A 20 -11.77 -9.92 15.85
N ALA A 21 -12.44 -9.53 16.94
CA ALA A 21 -12.27 -10.19 18.23
C ALA A 21 -12.66 -11.69 18.17
N THR A 22 -13.75 -12.02 17.46
CA THR A 22 -14.14 -13.41 17.23
C THR A 22 -13.08 -14.19 16.44
N LEU A 23 -12.61 -13.65 15.32
CA LEU A 23 -11.55 -14.27 14.51
C LEU A 23 -10.26 -14.45 15.30
N THR A 24 -9.88 -13.45 16.10
CA THR A 24 -8.70 -13.51 16.97
C THR A 24 -8.85 -14.59 18.02
N GLN A 25 -10.05 -14.75 18.62
CA GLN A 25 -10.33 -15.79 19.60
C GLN A 25 -10.26 -17.19 19.01
N ASP A 26 -10.76 -17.39 17.80
CA ASP A 26 -10.71 -18.67 17.11
C ASP A 26 -9.25 -19.03 16.76
N ARG A 27 -8.47 -18.08 16.28
CA ARG A 27 -7.03 -18.25 16.06
C ARG A 27 -6.27 -18.59 17.35
N ALA A 28 -6.61 -17.96 18.49
CA ALA A 28 -6.01 -18.26 19.76
C ALA A 28 -6.24 -19.73 20.21
N LYS A 29 -7.43 -20.29 19.91
CA LYS A 29 -7.71 -21.72 20.13
C LYS A 29 -6.85 -22.61 19.24
N GLU A 30 -6.68 -22.26 17.96
CA GLU A 30 -5.81 -23.00 17.05
C GLU A 30 -4.34 -22.98 17.48
N ILE A 31 -3.85 -21.82 17.95
CA ILE A 31 -2.50 -21.68 18.50
C ILE A 31 -2.34 -22.57 19.73
N ALA A 32 -3.29 -22.55 20.65
CA ALA A 32 -3.25 -23.37 21.87
C ALA A 32 -3.31 -24.88 21.55
N ALA A 33 -4.00 -25.26 20.49
CA ALA A 33 -4.09 -26.65 20.00
C ALA A 33 -2.87 -27.07 19.15
N GLY A 34 -1.96 -26.16 18.78
CA GLY A 34 -0.82 -26.45 17.90
C GLY A 34 -1.21 -26.67 16.43
N THR A 35 -2.40 -26.22 16.03
CA THR A 35 -2.96 -26.42 14.67
C THR A 35 -3.01 -25.11 13.87
N ALA A 36 -2.55 -23.99 14.43
CA ALA A 36 -2.54 -22.70 13.76
C ALA A 36 -1.61 -22.71 12.53
N PRO A 37 -2.03 -22.13 11.40
CA PRO A 37 -1.17 -21.99 10.24
C PRO A 37 -0.01 -21.01 10.51
N ASP A 38 1.11 -21.19 9.79
CA ASP A 38 2.23 -20.25 9.83
C ASP A 38 1.93 -19.02 8.94
N ASP A 39 1.08 -18.14 9.45
CA ASP A 39 0.68 -16.90 8.79
C ASP A 39 0.95 -15.66 9.64
N LEU A 40 0.68 -14.47 9.07
CA LEU A 40 0.90 -13.19 9.74
C LEU A 40 0.08 -13.07 11.03
N ALA A 41 -1.17 -13.55 11.06
CA ALA A 41 -2.01 -13.46 12.25
C ALA A 41 -1.41 -14.27 13.41
N THR A 42 -0.97 -15.50 13.14
CA THR A 42 -0.29 -16.34 14.13
C THR A 42 1.00 -15.68 14.61
N LYS A 43 1.82 -15.10 13.72
CA LYS A 43 3.05 -14.40 14.08
C LYS A 43 2.78 -13.19 14.98
N ILE A 44 1.79 -12.36 14.66
CA ILE A 44 1.39 -11.23 15.51
C ILE A 44 0.97 -11.74 16.89
N MET A 45 0.12 -12.76 16.93
CA MET A 45 -0.46 -13.27 18.16
C MET A 45 0.52 -14.02 19.07
N THR A 46 1.62 -14.50 18.51
CA THR A 46 2.70 -15.20 19.27
C THR A 46 3.93 -14.32 19.51
N THR A 47 3.93 -13.07 19.01
CA THR A 47 5.02 -12.13 19.23
C THR A 47 5.10 -11.72 20.69
N VAL A 48 6.32 -11.72 21.23
CA VAL A 48 6.63 -11.21 22.56
C VAL A 48 7.60 -10.03 22.44
N ASP A 49 7.48 -9.10 23.34
CA ASP A 49 8.41 -7.99 23.48
C ASP A 49 9.80 -8.53 23.86
N PRO A 50 10.86 -8.23 23.11
CA PRO A 50 12.20 -8.78 23.35
C PRO A 50 12.85 -8.28 24.66
N GLU A 51 12.39 -7.14 25.20
CA GLU A 51 12.94 -6.58 26.45
C GLU A 51 12.24 -7.14 27.69
N THR A 52 10.91 -7.32 27.62
CA THR A 52 10.10 -7.76 28.73
C THR A 52 9.73 -9.25 28.70
N GLY A 53 9.79 -9.89 27.53
CA GLY A 53 9.33 -11.27 27.31
C GLY A 53 7.81 -11.42 27.37
N LEU A 54 7.06 -10.32 27.46
CA LEU A 54 5.60 -10.35 27.57
C LEU A 54 4.95 -10.26 26.17
N GLY A 55 3.86 -11.00 25.98
CA GLY A 55 2.97 -10.85 24.83
C GLY A 55 2.02 -9.68 25.01
N PHE A 56 1.25 -9.40 23.97
CA PHE A 56 0.18 -8.40 24.01
C PHE A 56 -0.93 -8.82 24.98
N GLU A 57 -1.47 -7.86 25.71
CA GLU A 57 -2.74 -8.04 26.41
C GLU A 57 -3.87 -8.30 25.37
N TRP A 58 -4.94 -9.03 25.80
CA TRP A 58 -6.00 -9.45 24.87
C TRP A 58 -6.56 -8.30 24.04
N GLN A 59 -6.80 -7.16 24.65
CA GLN A 59 -7.37 -6.00 23.98
C GLN A 59 -6.40 -5.39 22.95
N GLU A 60 -5.13 -5.33 23.31
CA GLU A 60 -4.05 -4.89 22.41
C GLU A 60 -3.89 -5.86 21.23
N MET A 61 -3.95 -7.17 21.50
CA MET A 61 -3.91 -8.21 20.48
C MET A 61 -5.01 -8.03 19.43
N VAL A 62 -6.25 -7.83 19.84
CA VAL A 62 -7.38 -7.56 18.94
C VAL A 62 -7.13 -6.28 18.14
N ASP A 63 -6.57 -5.24 18.75
CA ASP A 63 -6.26 -3.99 18.06
C ASP A 63 -5.11 -4.16 17.04
N GLN A 64 -4.09 -4.95 17.35
CA GLN A 64 -3.02 -5.27 16.40
C GLN A 64 -3.54 -6.04 15.19
N VAL A 65 -4.33 -7.09 15.39
CA VAL A 65 -4.95 -7.84 14.30
C VAL A 65 -5.85 -6.93 13.45
N ALA A 66 -6.64 -6.08 14.11
CA ALA A 66 -7.53 -5.14 13.43
C ALA A 66 -6.77 -4.14 12.54
N ILE A 67 -5.68 -3.55 13.04
CA ILE A 67 -4.93 -2.55 12.27
C ILE A 67 -4.24 -3.19 11.06
N PHE A 68 -3.66 -4.38 11.18
CA PHE A 68 -3.06 -5.07 10.04
C PHE A 68 -4.08 -5.42 8.98
N PHE A 69 -5.26 -5.94 9.38
CA PHE A 69 -6.34 -6.25 8.45
C PHE A 69 -6.85 -5.02 7.71
N LEU A 70 -7.16 -3.95 8.44
CA LEU A 70 -7.74 -2.73 7.87
C LEU A 70 -6.73 -1.95 7.02
N ALA A 71 -5.48 -1.83 7.50
CA ALA A 71 -4.45 -1.09 6.80
C ALA A 71 -3.98 -1.79 5.51
N GLY A 72 -3.91 -3.13 5.50
CA GLY A 72 -3.50 -3.90 4.34
C GLY A 72 -4.53 -3.90 3.22
N HIS A 73 -5.81 -4.03 3.55
CA HIS A 73 -6.87 -4.19 2.58
C HIS A 73 -7.02 -2.99 1.62
N GLU A 74 -7.24 -1.79 2.15
CA GLU A 74 -7.59 -0.63 1.33
C GLU A 74 -6.39 -0.08 0.54
N THR A 75 -5.20 -0.11 1.13
CA THR A 75 -3.99 0.41 0.48
C THR A 75 -3.56 -0.45 -0.69
N SER A 76 -3.56 -1.79 -0.54
CA SER A 76 -3.27 -2.73 -1.63
C SER A 76 -4.31 -2.63 -2.75
N ALA A 77 -5.60 -2.58 -2.41
CA ALA A 77 -6.68 -2.44 -3.39
C ALA A 77 -6.56 -1.13 -4.21
N SER A 78 -6.22 -0.01 -3.56
CA SER A 78 -5.97 1.26 -4.24
C SER A 78 -4.78 1.17 -5.20
N ALA A 79 -3.65 0.61 -4.74
CA ALA A 79 -2.45 0.46 -5.56
C ALA A 79 -2.72 -0.42 -6.80
N LEU A 80 -3.41 -1.55 -6.64
CA LEU A 80 -3.76 -2.44 -7.73
C LEU A 80 -4.74 -1.81 -8.72
N ALA A 81 -5.76 -1.11 -8.26
CA ALA A 81 -6.71 -0.43 -9.12
C ALA A 81 -6.04 0.62 -10.02
N TRP A 82 -5.14 1.44 -9.46
CA TRP A 82 -4.36 2.40 -10.24
C TRP A 82 -3.34 1.71 -11.16
N SER A 83 -2.73 0.59 -10.74
CA SER A 83 -1.85 -0.21 -11.61
C SER A 83 -2.59 -0.73 -12.83
N LEU A 84 -3.77 -1.31 -12.66
CA LEU A 84 -4.60 -1.81 -13.77
C LEU A 84 -5.04 -0.69 -14.71
N TYR A 85 -5.39 0.49 -14.17
CA TYR A 85 -5.66 1.66 -15.00
C TYR A 85 -4.46 2.06 -15.86
N LEU A 86 -3.26 2.12 -15.25
CA LEU A 86 -2.04 2.44 -15.99
C LEU A 86 -1.73 1.38 -17.05
N MET A 87 -1.98 0.10 -16.77
CA MET A 87 -1.80 -0.95 -17.76
C MET A 87 -2.77 -0.81 -18.93
N ALA A 88 -4.00 -0.42 -18.68
CA ALA A 88 -4.95 -0.12 -19.74
C ALA A 88 -4.58 1.13 -20.56
N ALA A 89 -3.94 2.12 -19.92
CA ALA A 89 -3.48 3.35 -20.57
C ALA A 89 -2.15 3.20 -21.34
N PHE A 90 -1.33 2.21 -20.97
CA PHE A 90 0.01 1.95 -21.53
C PHE A 90 0.15 0.48 -21.96
N PRO A 91 -0.47 0.10 -23.10
CA PRO A 91 -0.53 -1.30 -23.54
C PRO A 91 0.84 -1.97 -23.72
N GLU A 92 1.86 -1.22 -24.08
CA GLU A 92 3.23 -1.73 -24.24
C GLU A 92 3.83 -2.27 -22.94
N TRP A 93 3.44 -1.72 -21.79
CA TRP A 93 3.84 -2.24 -20.48
C TRP A 93 2.98 -3.43 -20.07
N GLN A 94 1.70 -3.40 -20.42
CA GLN A 94 0.82 -4.54 -20.23
C GLN A 94 1.32 -5.79 -20.94
N ASP A 95 1.73 -5.65 -22.22
CA ASP A 95 2.28 -6.74 -23.03
C ASP A 95 3.57 -7.30 -22.39
N ARG A 96 4.49 -6.44 -21.95
CA ARG A 96 5.71 -6.86 -21.25
C ARG A 96 5.45 -7.64 -19.96
N ILE A 97 4.44 -7.23 -19.19
CA ILE A 97 4.07 -7.95 -17.96
C ILE A 97 3.44 -9.29 -18.29
N ALA A 98 2.58 -9.37 -19.31
CA ALA A 98 1.97 -10.61 -19.76
C ALA A 98 3.04 -11.62 -20.21
N ASP A 99 4.01 -11.19 -21.01
CA ASP A 99 5.14 -12.01 -21.44
C ASP A 99 5.99 -12.48 -20.26
N GLU A 100 6.31 -11.59 -19.32
CA GLU A 100 7.08 -11.92 -18.12
C GLU A 100 6.35 -12.93 -17.24
N ALA A 101 5.03 -12.81 -17.11
CA ALA A 101 4.19 -13.66 -16.28
C ALA A 101 3.98 -15.06 -16.87
N MET A 102 4.08 -15.24 -18.20
CA MET A 102 3.99 -16.55 -18.86
C MET A 102 5.12 -17.50 -18.46
N HIS A 103 6.25 -16.96 -18.04
CA HIS A 103 7.43 -17.73 -17.62
C HIS A 103 7.54 -17.85 -16.10
N LEU A 104 6.49 -17.49 -15.35
CA LEU A 104 6.46 -17.59 -13.90
C LEU A 104 6.28 -19.06 -13.49
N ASP A 105 7.29 -19.61 -12.85
CA ASP A 105 7.14 -20.88 -12.15
C ASP A 105 6.22 -20.69 -10.94
N ASP A 106 5.39 -21.67 -10.63
CA ASP A 106 4.51 -21.62 -9.46
C ASP A 106 5.33 -21.46 -8.18
N GLY A 107 5.27 -20.29 -7.56
CA GLY A 107 5.87 -20.04 -6.26
C GLY A 107 6.53 -18.67 -6.09
N PHE A 108 6.82 -18.35 -4.83
CA PHE A 108 7.41 -17.07 -4.43
C PHE A 108 8.80 -16.78 -5.03
N ALA A 109 9.58 -17.80 -5.35
CA ALA A 109 10.89 -17.66 -5.96
C ALA A 109 10.82 -16.97 -7.35
N GLY A 110 9.74 -17.18 -8.09
CA GLY A 110 9.50 -16.56 -9.39
C GLY A 110 9.28 -15.05 -9.31
N VAL A 111 8.78 -14.52 -8.19
CA VAL A 111 8.48 -13.08 -8.03
C VAL A 111 9.71 -12.20 -8.21
N SER A 112 10.90 -12.70 -7.88
CA SER A 112 12.15 -11.97 -8.07
C SER A 112 12.49 -11.73 -9.55
N LYS A 113 11.95 -12.55 -10.46
CA LYS A 113 12.14 -12.48 -11.91
C LYS A 113 11.21 -11.46 -12.58
N LEU A 114 10.10 -11.07 -11.93
CA LEU A 114 9.10 -10.11 -12.42
C LEU A 114 9.61 -8.67 -12.37
N ARG A 115 10.59 -8.33 -13.21
CA ARG A 115 11.28 -7.03 -13.19
C ARG A 115 10.41 -5.90 -13.74
N ALA A 116 9.77 -6.12 -14.90
CA ALA A 116 8.88 -5.13 -15.52
C ALA A 116 7.65 -4.88 -14.62
N THR A 117 7.04 -5.95 -14.11
CA THR A 117 5.90 -5.87 -13.20
C THR A 117 6.25 -5.06 -11.94
N ARG A 118 7.42 -5.32 -11.35
CA ARG A 118 7.91 -4.58 -10.18
C ARG A 118 8.15 -3.10 -10.50
N ALA A 119 8.73 -2.80 -11.67
CA ALA A 119 8.97 -1.43 -12.11
C ALA A 119 7.66 -0.66 -12.29
N VAL A 120 6.66 -1.27 -12.94
CA VAL A 120 5.31 -0.73 -13.08
C VAL A 120 4.64 -0.50 -11.74
N PHE A 121 4.68 -1.48 -10.83
CA PHE A 121 4.05 -1.34 -9.52
C PHE A 121 4.71 -0.23 -8.69
N ARG A 122 6.03 -0.11 -8.72
CA ARG A 122 6.76 1.00 -8.08
C ARG A 122 6.38 2.36 -8.68
N GLU A 123 6.26 2.45 -10.01
CA GLU A 123 5.86 3.66 -10.70
C GLU A 123 4.41 4.04 -10.36
N THR A 124 3.52 3.06 -10.24
CA THR A 124 2.17 3.28 -9.74
C THR A 124 2.20 3.88 -8.33
N LEU A 125 2.98 3.31 -7.41
CA LEU A 125 3.10 3.84 -6.04
C LEU A 125 3.75 5.23 -5.99
N ARG A 126 4.55 5.59 -6.98
CA ARG A 126 5.09 6.94 -7.13
C ARG A 126 3.98 7.92 -7.52
N LEU A 127 3.23 7.59 -8.59
CA LEU A 127 2.19 8.46 -9.13
C LEU A 127 0.91 8.47 -8.27
N TYR A 128 0.53 7.33 -7.74
CA TYR A 128 -0.69 7.15 -6.95
C TYR A 128 -0.38 6.49 -5.60
N PRO A 129 0.43 7.16 -4.74
CA PRO A 129 0.71 6.61 -3.42
C PRO A 129 -0.60 6.46 -2.63
N PRO A 130 -0.95 5.26 -2.14
CA PRO A 130 -2.21 5.06 -1.41
C PRO A 130 -2.36 6.01 -0.23
N VAL A 131 -1.27 6.32 0.46
CA VAL A 131 -1.24 7.33 1.54
C VAL A 131 -0.59 8.61 1.01
N PRO A 132 -1.38 9.62 0.58
CA PRO A 132 -0.84 10.81 -0.08
C PRO A 132 -0.17 11.79 0.89
N MET A 133 -0.50 11.71 2.18
CA MET A 133 0.00 12.61 3.23
C MET A 133 0.20 11.86 4.54
N MET A 134 1.26 12.21 5.24
CA MET A 134 1.58 11.71 6.58
C MET A 134 1.76 12.90 7.53
N VAL A 135 1.23 12.80 8.74
CA VAL A 135 1.36 13.85 9.75
C VAL A 135 2.30 13.39 10.86
N ARG A 136 3.14 14.30 11.28
CA ARG A 136 4.00 14.16 12.47
C ARG A 136 3.75 15.34 13.39
N GLU A 137 4.00 15.16 14.68
CA GLU A 137 3.98 16.25 15.65
C GLU A 137 5.40 16.45 16.18
N ALA A 138 5.85 17.70 16.24
CA ALA A 138 7.12 18.06 16.84
C ALA A 138 7.06 17.83 18.35
N THR A 139 7.87 16.92 18.87
CA THR A 139 7.93 16.59 20.31
C THR A 139 8.75 17.60 21.11
N GLN A 140 9.59 18.37 20.43
CA GLN A 140 10.41 19.46 20.96
C GLN A 140 10.46 20.61 19.95
N CYS A 141 11.09 21.73 20.29
CA CYS A 141 11.38 22.78 19.33
C CYS A 141 12.42 22.30 18.35
N GLU A 142 12.15 22.41 17.06
CA GLU A 142 13.01 22.02 15.94
C GLU A 142 13.27 23.21 15.03
N ARG A 143 14.28 23.09 14.17
CA ARG A 143 14.57 24.06 13.12
C ARG A 143 14.67 23.40 11.77
N PHE A 144 13.80 23.79 10.84
CA PHE A 144 13.83 23.38 9.45
C PHE A 144 14.33 24.54 8.58
N ARG A 145 15.56 24.42 8.08
CA ARG A 145 16.27 25.50 7.36
C ARG A 145 16.34 26.77 8.22
N ASP A 146 15.62 27.81 7.80
CA ASP A 146 15.53 29.13 8.43
C ASP A 146 14.28 29.31 9.33
N ARG A 147 13.45 28.29 9.47
CA ARG A 147 12.19 28.34 10.23
C ARG A 147 12.27 27.56 11.53
N ASP A 148 11.91 28.21 12.61
CA ASP A 148 11.72 27.54 13.88
C ASP A 148 10.34 26.86 13.90
N VAL A 149 10.32 25.61 14.35
CA VAL A 149 9.14 24.76 14.48
C VAL A 149 8.91 24.48 15.97
N PRO A 150 7.97 25.18 16.60
CA PRO A 150 7.66 24.98 18.00
C PRO A 150 7.20 23.55 18.30
N ARG A 151 7.38 23.13 19.55
CA ARG A 151 6.79 21.88 20.06
C ARG A 151 5.27 21.85 19.79
N LYS A 152 4.73 20.67 19.47
CA LYS A 152 3.33 20.42 19.09
C LYS A 152 2.92 20.95 17.70
N THR A 153 3.83 21.49 16.94
CA THR A 153 3.55 21.83 15.55
C THR A 153 3.30 20.56 14.73
N GLN A 154 2.23 20.56 13.95
CA GLN A 154 1.98 19.50 12.99
C GLN A 154 2.82 19.70 11.73
N VAL A 155 3.60 18.69 11.37
CA VAL A 155 4.41 18.65 10.16
C VAL A 155 3.79 17.66 9.20
N VAL A 156 3.39 18.13 8.02
CA VAL A 156 2.82 17.30 6.97
C VAL A 156 3.91 16.92 5.97
N ILE A 157 4.09 15.64 5.77
CA ILE A 157 4.96 15.05 4.74
C ILE A 157 4.05 14.50 3.66
N SER A 158 4.21 14.94 2.41
CA SER A 158 3.33 14.51 1.32
C SER A 158 4.09 13.70 0.27
N PRO A 159 3.98 12.35 0.28
CA PRO A 159 4.46 11.52 -0.81
C PRO A 159 3.92 11.96 -2.17
N TRP A 160 2.65 12.31 -2.25
CA TRP A 160 2.03 12.80 -3.48
C TRP A 160 2.80 13.95 -4.14
N HIS A 161 3.22 14.95 -3.37
CA HIS A 161 3.99 16.09 -3.89
C HIS A 161 5.48 15.77 -4.04
N LEU A 162 6.04 15.01 -3.09
CA LEU A 162 7.46 14.67 -3.11
C LEU A 162 7.80 13.78 -4.31
N HIS A 163 6.93 12.82 -4.62
CA HIS A 163 7.11 11.92 -5.77
C HIS A 163 6.88 12.59 -7.12
N ARG A 164 6.38 13.82 -7.14
CA ARG A 164 6.14 14.63 -8.33
C ARG A 164 6.93 15.94 -8.33
N HIS A 165 7.93 16.05 -7.47
CA HIS A 165 8.69 17.29 -7.36
C HIS A 165 9.63 17.47 -8.56
N ASP A 166 9.43 18.54 -9.32
CA ASP A 166 10.12 18.86 -10.58
C ASP A 166 11.64 19.06 -10.47
N ARG A 167 12.13 19.42 -9.28
CA ARG A 167 13.57 19.54 -9.00
C ARG A 167 14.25 18.21 -8.68
N LEU A 168 13.49 17.15 -8.50
CA LEU A 168 13.99 15.84 -8.11
C LEU A 168 13.83 14.83 -9.23
N TRP A 169 12.65 14.78 -9.81
CA TRP A 169 12.27 13.77 -10.77
C TRP A 169 12.27 14.28 -12.19
N ASP A 170 12.94 13.60 -13.09
CA ASP A 170 12.80 13.82 -14.53
C ASP A 170 11.39 13.40 -14.95
N ASN A 171 10.69 14.25 -15.73
CA ASN A 171 9.30 14.02 -16.14
C ASN A 171 8.40 13.53 -14.97
N PRO A 172 8.18 14.37 -13.93
CA PRO A 172 7.59 13.97 -12.66
C PRO A 172 6.15 13.45 -12.77
N ASP A 173 5.36 13.94 -13.74
CA ASP A 173 3.96 13.54 -13.93
C ASP A 173 3.79 12.40 -14.94
N GLY A 174 4.84 12.09 -15.71
CA GLY A 174 4.80 11.01 -16.70
C GLY A 174 4.92 9.63 -16.06
N PHE A 175 4.14 8.67 -16.57
CA PHE A 175 4.31 7.26 -16.26
C PHE A 175 5.48 6.69 -17.06
N ASP A 176 6.54 6.31 -16.38
CA ASP A 176 7.74 5.74 -16.96
C ASP A 176 8.38 4.71 -16.02
N PRO A 177 8.01 3.45 -16.11
CA PRO A 177 8.63 2.39 -15.30
C PRO A 177 10.12 2.17 -15.59
N ALA A 178 10.65 2.62 -16.75
CA ALA A 178 12.07 2.50 -17.06
C ALA A 178 12.93 3.48 -16.24
N ARG A 179 12.34 4.51 -15.64
CA ARG A 179 13.08 5.47 -14.80
C ARG A 179 13.85 4.81 -13.65
N TRP A 180 13.38 3.68 -13.13
CA TRP A 180 14.05 3.01 -12.02
C TRP A 180 15.45 2.47 -12.34
N ASP A 181 15.78 2.37 -13.63
CA ASP A 181 17.11 1.98 -14.11
C ASP A 181 18.00 3.17 -14.45
N THR A 182 17.46 4.41 -14.50
CA THR A 182 18.21 5.63 -14.73
C THR A 182 18.96 6.10 -13.47
N GLU A 183 19.98 6.92 -13.63
CA GLU A 183 20.70 7.51 -12.49
C GLU A 183 19.81 8.44 -11.66
N ASN A 184 18.96 9.26 -12.31
CA ASN A 184 17.98 10.09 -11.61
C ASN A 184 16.99 9.23 -10.81
N GLY A 185 16.41 8.19 -11.41
CA GLY A 185 15.47 7.31 -10.72
C GLY A 185 16.09 6.58 -9.52
N LYS A 186 17.34 6.10 -9.64
CA LYS A 186 18.08 5.49 -8.53
C LYS A 186 18.36 6.48 -7.40
N GLN A 187 18.71 7.73 -7.73
CA GLN A 187 18.91 8.79 -6.75
C GLN A 187 17.60 9.12 -6.04
N CYS A 188 16.53 9.34 -6.79
CA CYS A 188 15.22 9.63 -6.24
C CYS A 188 14.65 8.47 -5.40
N GLN A 189 14.96 7.23 -5.77
CA GLN A 189 14.58 6.07 -4.95
C GLN A 189 15.15 6.14 -3.54
N ARG A 190 16.37 6.63 -3.39
CA ARG A 190 17.02 6.76 -2.07
C ARG A 190 16.50 7.96 -1.29
N ASP A 191 16.28 9.10 -1.96
CA ASP A 191 16.15 10.40 -1.31
C ASP A 191 14.72 10.93 -1.29
N ALA A 192 13.85 10.48 -2.21
CA ALA A 192 12.55 11.10 -2.44
C ALA A 192 11.40 10.10 -2.65
N TYR A 193 11.66 8.80 -2.65
CA TYR A 193 10.62 7.78 -2.85
C TYR A 193 10.26 7.13 -1.52
N ILE A 194 9.13 7.56 -0.94
CA ILE A 194 8.68 7.15 0.40
C ILE A 194 7.21 6.68 0.44
N PRO A 195 6.75 5.80 -0.47
CA PRO A 195 5.35 5.37 -0.49
C PRO A 195 4.95 4.60 0.78
N PHE A 196 5.91 4.03 1.48
CA PHE A 196 5.73 3.26 2.71
C PHE A 196 6.21 4.00 3.96
N SER A 197 6.32 5.34 3.90
CA SER A 197 6.90 6.14 4.98
C SER A 197 8.40 5.85 5.22
N ALA A 198 8.95 6.40 6.30
CA ALA A 198 10.33 6.21 6.69
C ALA A 198 10.50 6.36 8.22
N GLY A 199 11.66 5.89 8.71
CA GLY A 199 12.03 5.98 10.12
C GLY A 199 11.17 5.07 11.01
N PRO A 200 10.96 5.42 12.30
CA PRO A 200 10.23 4.59 13.27
C PRO A 200 8.77 4.31 12.90
N ARG A 201 8.23 4.99 11.91
CA ARG A 201 6.87 4.82 11.40
C ARG A 201 6.83 4.25 9.98
N VAL A 202 7.88 3.57 9.56
CA VAL A 202 7.88 2.82 8.28
C VAL A 202 6.78 1.77 8.29
N CYS A 203 6.17 1.55 7.13
CA CYS A 203 5.11 0.54 7.00
C CYS A 203 5.67 -0.87 7.26
N PRO A 204 5.15 -1.62 8.24
CA PRO A 204 5.61 -2.98 8.52
C PRO A 204 5.21 -3.96 7.40
N GLY A 205 4.16 -3.65 6.62
CA GLY A 205 3.68 -4.44 5.48
C GLY A 205 4.36 -4.12 4.14
N ALA A 206 5.38 -3.26 4.09
CA ALA A 206 5.97 -2.82 2.81
C ALA A 206 6.49 -3.97 1.94
N GLY A 207 7.19 -4.93 2.54
CA GLY A 207 7.69 -6.12 1.84
C GLY A 207 6.56 -7.00 1.32
N PHE A 208 5.54 -7.23 2.14
CA PHE A 208 4.36 -8.00 1.77
C PHE A 208 3.59 -7.33 0.62
N ALA A 209 3.29 -6.03 0.74
CA ALA A 209 2.57 -5.26 -0.29
C ALA A 209 3.29 -5.24 -1.64
N MET A 210 4.62 -5.19 -1.64
CA MET A 210 5.42 -5.25 -2.87
C MET A 210 5.37 -6.64 -3.53
N ILE A 211 5.34 -7.70 -2.75
CA ILE A 211 5.22 -9.08 -3.28
C ILE A 211 3.79 -9.31 -3.77
N GLU A 212 2.81 -9.06 -2.93
CA GLU A 212 1.39 -9.21 -3.22
C GLU A 212 0.97 -8.43 -4.48
N GLY A 213 1.29 -7.14 -4.53
CA GLY A 213 0.91 -6.28 -5.64
C GLY A 213 1.54 -6.73 -6.97
N VAL A 214 2.81 -7.11 -6.96
CA VAL A 214 3.51 -7.62 -8.14
C VAL A 214 2.91 -8.95 -8.60
N MET A 215 2.66 -9.89 -7.69
CA MET A 215 2.07 -11.19 -8.02
C MET A 215 0.66 -11.06 -8.57
N LEU A 216 -0.20 -10.28 -7.90
CA LEU A 216 -1.58 -10.09 -8.34
C LEU A 216 -1.65 -9.39 -9.70
N LEU A 217 -0.83 -8.35 -9.92
CA LEU A 217 -0.78 -7.66 -11.20
C LEU A 217 -0.33 -8.60 -12.33
N ALA A 218 0.74 -9.36 -12.12
CA ALA A 218 1.22 -10.35 -13.09
C ALA A 218 0.18 -11.43 -13.37
N SER A 219 -0.46 -11.97 -12.32
CA SER A 219 -1.48 -13.02 -12.47
C SER A 219 -2.69 -12.55 -13.27
N VAL A 220 -3.15 -11.32 -13.03
CA VAL A 220 -4.28 -10.75 -13.79
C VAL A 220 -3.90 -10.56 -15.26
N LEU A 221 -2.72 -10.00 -15.55
CA LEU A 221 -2.31 -9.70 -16.93
C LEU A 221 -1.82 -10.91 -17.70
N ARG A 222 -1.56 -12.04 -17.05
CA ARG A 222 -1.33 -13.31 -17.69
C ARG A 222 -2.62 -13.88 -18.32
N GLU A 223 -3.75 -13.68 -17.65
CA GLU A 223 -5.03 -14.28 -18.03
C GLU A 223 -5.92 -13.31 -18.82
N PHE A 224 -5.71 -12.00 -18.63
CA PHE A 224 -6.59 -10.98 -19.18
C PHE A 224 -5.82 -9.80 -19.79
N ARG A 225 -6.33 -9.33 -20.92
CA ARG A 225 -6.01 -8.02 -21.44
C ARG A 225 -6.98 -7.00 -20.88
N VAL A 226 -6.44 -5.87 -20.41
CA VAL A 226 -7.22 -4.80 -19.77
C VAL A 226 -7.25 -3.57 -20.69
N SER A 227 -8.41 -2.98 -20.89
CA SER A 227 -8.59 -1.74 -21.66
C SER A 227 -9.46 -0.74 -20.89
N ILE A 228 -9.28 0.55 -21.18
CA ILE A 228 -10.15 1.60 -20.64
C ILE A 228 -11.52 1.45 -21.31
N SER A 229 -12.58 1.33 -20.50
CA SER A 229 -13.94 1.47 -21.02
C SER A 229 -14.23 2.94 -21.36
N ASP A 230 -15.28 3.22 -22.12
CA ASP A 230 -15.66 4.56 -22.61
C ASP A 230 -16.02 5.57 -21.47
N ALA A 231 -15.56 5.32 -20.26
CA ALA A 231 -15.76 6.17 -19.12
C ALA A 231 -14.73 7.32 -19.07
N ASP A 232 -15.08 8.38 -18.36
CA ASP A 232 -14.20 9.52 -18.09
C ASP A 232 -12.86 9.08 -17.45
N THR A 233 -11.80 9.80 -17.76
CA THR A 233 -10.50 9.63 -17.10
C THR A 233 -10.66 9.68 -15.57
N PRO A 234 -10.19 8.67 -14.83
CA PRO A 234 -10.37 8.65 -13.38
C PRO A 234 -9.62 9.79 -12.70
N VAL A 235 -10.34 10.55 -11.88
CA VAL A 235 -9.79 11.68 -11.14
C VAL A 235 -9.38 11.22 -9.74
N PRO A 236 -8.09 11.33 -9.38
CA PRO A 236 -7.64 10.95 -8.04
C PRO A 236 -8.17 11.94 -7.00
N VAL A 237 -8.70 11.41 -5.91
CA VAL A 237 -9.14 12.18 -4.74
C VAL A 237 -8.53 11.59 -3.47
N ALA A 238 -8.04 12.48 -2.61
CA ALA A 238 -7.48 12.09 -1.32
C ALA A 238 -8.60 11.97 -0.28
N HIS A 239 -8.80 10.75 0.20
CA HIS A 239 -9.54 10.44 1.42
C HIS A 239 -8.55 9.93 2.48
N LEU A 240 -8.82 8.79 3.11
CA LEU A 240 -7.82 8.05 3.87
C LEU A 240 -6.74 7.51 2.93
N THR A 241 -7.18 7.01 1.77
CA THR A 241 -6.33 6.59 0.65
C THR A 241 -6.65 7.39 -0.62
N VAL A 242 -5.78 7.34 -1.62
CA VAL A 242 -6.02 7.92 -2.94
C VAL A 242 -6.95 7.01 -3.73
N ARG A 243 -8.18 7.45 -3.92
CA ARG A 243 -9.19 6.74 -4.71
C ARG A 243 -9.55 7.51 -5.97
N ALA A 244 -10.10 6.84 -6.95
CA ALA A 244 -10.75 7.52 -8.08
C ALA A 244 -12.13 8.03 -7.66
N LYS A 245 -12.45 9.29 -7.97
CA LYS A 245 -13.69 9.98 -7.57
C LYS A 245 -14.96 9.21 -7.94
N ASN A 246 -14.99 8.67 -9.16
CA ASN A 246 -16.14 7.96 -9.73
C ASN A 246 -15.84 6.48 -10.01
N GLY A 247 -14.79 5.92 -9.38
CA GLY A 247 -14.30 4.58 -9.69
C GLY A 247 -13.34 4.56 -10.88
N ILE A 248 -12.80 3.38 -11.15
CA ILE A 248 -11.99 3.07 -12.33
C ILE A 248 -12.75 1.99 -13.10
N TRP A 249 -13.13 2.30 -14.33
CA TRP A 249 -13.93 1.42 -15.18
C TRP A 249 -13.06 0.81 -16.26
N LEU A 250 -12.88 -0.49 -16.21
CA LEU A 250 -12.01 -1.25 -17.09
C LEU A 250 -12.77 -2.43 -17.70
N THR A 251 -12.43 -2.75 -18.95
CA THR A 251 -12.91 -3.97 -19.62
C THR A 251 -11.78 -5.00 -19.59
N PHE A 252 -12.13 -6.22 -19.22
CA PHE A 252 -11.23 -7.38 -19.20
C PHE A 252 -11.64 -8.33 -20.30
N THR A 253 -10.70 -8.68 -21.17
CA THR A 253 -10.88 -9.71 -22.22
C THR A 253 -9.86 -10.81 -21.98
N PRO A 254 -10.21 -12.09 -22.09
CA PRO A 254 -9.24 -13.18 -22.01
C PRO A 254 -8.09 -12.98 -23.01
N SER A 255 -6.86 -13.29 -22.60
CA SER A 255 -5.65 -13.21 -23.44
C SER A 255 -5.59 -14.32 -24.46
#